data_7e3c92963f023ad410bccf25d946a564
#
_entry.id   7e3c92963f023ad410bccf25d946a564
#
_cell.length_a   1.000
_cell.length_b   1.000
_cell.length_c   1.000
_cell.angle_alpha   90.00
_cell.angle_beta   90.00
_cell.angle_gamma   90.00
#
_symmetry.space_group_name_H-M   'P 1'
#
loop_
_entity.id
_entity.type
_entity.pdbx_description
1 polymer ?
#
loop_
_entity_poly.entity_id
_entity_poly.type
_entity_poly.pdbx_seq_one_letter_code
_entity_poly.pdbx_strand_id
1 'polypeptide(L)'
;MRHLNFPKTQPTYNPQEWTGVDPRYSHRLEVPTTAPIEARANQAQARRWHYLDNLPVLQQQGLEPIGTVLCVHGNPTWSYLWRTVLDAGVNTENPWRVVAVDQIDMGYSERTHLDLEGERRSLEDRIADLGDFTRETGLDETKQPLVILAHDWGGLVSLGWALEHKSILSGVMLTNTAVYHDGIERIPAPLRLALSVHELGTKDSTALTLGLVQNRGRLPEPGTPGAAEAALAGPTVHQPRALYPYKLDEGIRRTYRAPYAHPAWREGIRNFVGDIPTGADIPSYEHMVRIAEGIRELKVPAFFQWGTKDPVFQRRYLFDLMRRMPQAKVHRYEKASHLLAEDYDIATPIFSWLGQNFGVLAEGTLQEPVNAEAAHRKARQELDHLHRGDTAQNAGFRPILATLTERARDTSLAVVDMDTKGDGTQVAVQLTWEQLADRVDAAAAQLHELGVRPGDRVNLMVPPGSRLTT
;
A
#
# COMPACT_ATOMS: atom_id res chain seq x y z
N MET A 1 -36.09 13.84 -4.87
CA MET A 1 -35.38 12.69 -4.33
C MET A 1 -35.80 12.47 -2.88
N ARG A 2 -36.20 11.27 -2.50
CA ARG A 2 -36.58 11.00 -1.11
C ARG A 2 -35.26 10.99 -0.26
N HIS A 3 -35.10 11.97 0.64
CA HIS A 3 -34.12 11.90 1.68
C HIS A 3 -34.40 10.63 2.51
N LEU A 4 -33.62 9.61 2.28
CA LEU A 4 -33.64 8.41 3.11
C LEU A 4 -33.01 8.82 4.44
N ASN A 5 -33.84 9.11 5.45
CA ASN A 5 -33.39 9.29 6.82
C ASN A 5 -32.74 7.98 7.30
N PHE A 6 -31.42 7.90 7.18
CA PHE A 6 -30.69 6.79 7.75
C PHE A 6 -30.57 6.98 9.25
N PRO A 7 -30.76 5.91 10.03
CA PRO A 7 -30.49 6.00 11.46
C PRO A 7 -29.01 6.39 11.64
N LYS A 8 -28.73 7.43 12.41
CA LYS A 8 -27.39 7.85 12.86
C LYS A 8 -26.80 6.82 13.85
N THR A 9 -26.89 5.53 13.49
CA THR A 9 -26.40 4.44 14.31
C THR A 9 -24.95 4.13 13.96
N GLN A 10 -24.18 3.80 14.97
CA GLN A 10 -22.80 3.36 14.83
C GLN A 10 -22.75 1.84 14.67
N PRO A 11 -21.69 1.27 14.04
CA PRO A 11 -21.53 -0.18 13.95
C PRO A 11 -21.53 -0.85 15.33
N THR A 12 -22.15 -2.04 15.41
CA THR A 12 -22.12 -2.86 16.61
C THR A 12 -20.70 -3.29 16.92
N TYR A 13 -20.20 -2.91 18.06
CA TYR A 13 -18.84 -3.13 18.48
C TYR A 13 -18.74 -4.33 19.40
N ASN A 14 -18.06 -5.40 18.93
CA ASN A 14 -17.78 -6.59 19.71
C ASN A 14 -16.43 -7.20 19.33
N PRO A 15 -15.31 -6.74 19.93
CA PRO A 15 -13.97 -7.25 19.61
C PRO A 15 -13.78 -8.74 19.86
N GLN A 16 -14.58 -9.33 20.74
CA GLN A 16 -14.50 -10.77 21.06
C GLN A 16 -14.89 -11.68 19.87
N GLU A 17 -15.60 -11.13 18.88
CA GLU A 17 -16.01 -11.85 17.70
C GLU A 17 -15.04 -11.71 16.52
N TRP A 18 -13.96 -10.92 16.66
CA TRP A 18 -13.03 -10.68 15.56
C TRP A 18 -12.02 -11.82 15.43
N THR A 19 -12.02 -12.46 14.29
CA THR A 19 -11.13 -13.58 14.00
C THR A 19 -9.68 -13.13 13.88
N GLY A 20 -8.79 -13.71 14.69
CA GLY A 20 -7.34 -13.46 14.60
C GLY A 20 -6.90 -12.08 15.12
N VAL A 21 -7.66 -11.49 16.04
CA VAL A 21 -7.27 -10.29 16.79
C VAL A 21 -7.43 -10.55 18.27
N ASP A 22 -6.40 -10.22 19.05
CA ASP A 22 -6.53 -10.19 20.50
C ASP A 22 -7.48 -9.02 20.90
N PRO A 23 -8.59 -9.29 21.58
CA PRO A 23 -9.54 -8.23 21.96
C PRO A 23 -8.92 -7.13 22.83
N ARG A 24 -7.80 -7.42 23.51
CA ARG A 24 -7.08 -6.46 24.34
C ARG A 24 -6.41 -5.36 23.52
N TYR A 25 -6.21 -5.56 22.23
CA TYR A 25 -5.68 -4.52 21.34
C TYR A 25 -6.70 -3.43 21.01
N SER A 26 -8.00 -3.67 21.24
CA SER A 26 -9.06 -2.78 20.77
C SER A 26 -9.36 -1.67 21.77
N HIS A 27 -9.21 -0.42 21.31
CA HIS A 27 -9.39 0.79 22.13
C HIS A 27 -10.29 1.80 21.44
N ARG A 28 -10.89 2.68 22.25
CA ARG A 28 -11.66 3.84 21.81
C ARG A 28 -11.20 5.08 22.56
N LEU A 29 -11.19 6.21 21.83
CA LEU A 29 -10.74 7.49 22.35
C LEU A 29 -11.58 8.61 21.74
N GLU A 30 -11.99 9.59 22.54
CA GLU A 30 -12.53 10.86 22.06
C GLU A 30 -11.35 11.79 21.75
N VAL A 31 -11.26 12.25 20.53
CA VAL A 31 -10.17 13.08 20.02
C VAL A 31 -10.74 14.43 19.59
N PRO A 32 -10.27 15.55 20.17
CA PRO A 32 -10.60 16.88 19.67
C PRO A 32 -10.21 17.00 18.20
N THR A 33 -11.09 17.58 17.37
CA THR A 33 -10.85 17.66 15.93
C THR A 33 -10.54 19.06 15.47
N THR A 34 -9.53 19.20 14.64
CA THR A 34 -9.16 20.41 13.91
C THR A 34 -9.38 20.31 12.41
N ALA A 35 -9.94 19.18 11.95
CA ALA A 35 -10.19 18.96 10.53
C ALA A 35 -11.05 20.07 9.93
N PRO A 36 -10.64 20.69 8.80
CA PRO A 36 -11.33 21.85 8.22
C PRO A 36 -12.81 21.62 7.92
N ILE A 37 -13.21 20.38 7.60
CA ILE A 37 -14.61 20.03 7.34
C ILE A 37 -15.52 20.25 8.55
N GLU A 38 -15.00 20.07 9.78
CA GLU A 38 -15.81 20.24 10.99
C GLU A 38 -16.25 21.69 11.17
N ALA A 39 -15.36 22.63 10.82
CA ALA A 39 -15.68 24.06 10.83
C ALA A 39 -16.64 24.42 9.69
N ARG A 40 -16.43 23.88 8.49
CA ARG A 40 -17.28 24.15 7.32
C ARG A 40 -18.70 23.62 7.50
N ALA A 41 -18.81 22.43 8.05
CA ALA A 41 -20.09 21.74 8.23
C ALA A 41 -20.78 22.06 9.57
N ASN A 42 -20.17 22.90 10.42
CA ASN A 42 -20.61 23.18 11.77
C ASN A 42 -20.91 21.89 12.57
N GLN A 43 -19.97 20.95 12.46
CA GLN A 43 -20.05 19.62 13.08
C GLN A 43 -19.44 19.61 14.50
N ALA A 44 -19.03 18.44 14.97
CA ALA A 44 -18.56 18.25 16.32
C ALA A 44 -17.18 18.87 16.58
N GLN A 45 -16.88 19.15 17.85
CA GLN A 45 -15.56 19.58 18.32
C GLN A 45 -14.62 18.42 18.64
N ALA A 46 -15.15 17.21 18.75
CA ALA A 46 -14.38 15.97 18.98
C ALA A 46 -15.02 14.81 18.22
N ARG A 47 -14.20 13.81 17.90
CA ARG A 47 -14.62 12.58 17.22
C ARG A 47 -14.16 11.36 17.98
N ARG A 48 -15.00 10.34 18.03
CA ARG A 48 -14.63 9.06 18.63
C ARG A 48 -13.87 8.22 17.64
N TRP A 49 -12.62 7.93 17.99
CA TRP A 49 -11.75 7.02 17.27
C TRP A 49 -11.82 5.61 17.83
N HIS A 50 -11.66 4.65 16.95
CA HIS A 50 -11.28 3.29 17.26
C HIS A 50 -9.87 3.03 16.70
N TYR A 51 -9.09 2.27 17.44
CA TYR A 51 -7.77 1.83 17.02
C TYR A 51 -7.39 0.53 17.72
N LEU A 52 -6.45 -0.19 17.13
CA LEU A 52 -5.79 -1.34 17.74
C LEU A 52 -4.41 -0.92 18.21
N ASP A 53 -4.03 -1.33 19.43
CA ASP A 53 -2.74 -1.02 20.07
C ASP A 53 -2.28 -2.23 20.89
N ASN A 54 -1.10 -2.75 20.62
CA ASN A 54 -0.56 -3.89 21.34
C ASN A 54 0.14 -3.51 22.65
N LEU A 55 0.26 -2.23 22.99
CA LEU A 55 0.95 -1.75 24.21
C LEU A 55 0.44 -2.41 25.50
N PRO A 56 -0.86 -2.57 25.74
CA PRO A 56 -1.34 -3.22 26.97
C PRO A 56 -0.85 -4.67 27.12
N VAL A 57 -0.71 -5.38 26.00
CA VAL A 57 -0.18 -6.76 26.02
C VAL A 57 1.32 -6.77 26.27
N LEU A 58 2.08 -5.86 25.66
CA LEU A 58 3.52 -5.67 25.96
C LEU A 58 3.72 -5.40 27.45
N GLN A 59 2.99 -4.44 28.01
CA GLN A 59 3.07 -4.09 29.43
C GLN A 59 2.71 -5.26 30.35
N GLN A 60 1.68 -6.03 30.00
CA GLN A 60 1.29 -7.22 30.78
C GLN A 60 2.39 -8.29 30.76
N GLN A 61 3.18 -8.38 29.70
CA GLN A 61 4.31 -9.29 29.57
C GLN A 61 5.63 -8.71 30.14
N GLY A 62 5.61 -7.48 30.64
CA GLY A 62 6.83 -6.80 31.13
C GLY A 62 7.80 -6.43 30.00
N LEU A 63 7.32 -6.26 28.78
CA LEU A 63 8.11 -5.91 27.61
C LEU A 63 8.04 -4.40 27.36
N GLU A 64 9.20 -3.77 27.19
CA GLU A 64 9.30 -2.36 26.81
C GLU A 64 9.56 -2.24 25.31
N PRO A 65 8.67 -1.55 24.56
CA PRO A 65 8.86 -1.38 23.13
C PRO A 65 10.05 -0.45 22.83
N ILE A 66 10.84 -0.78 21.83
CA ILE A 66 11.97 0.06 21.38
C ILE A 66 11.55 1.17 20.41
N GLY A 67 10.34 1.14 19.91
CA GLY A 67 9.78 2.13 19.02
C GLY A 67 8.30 1.87 18.74
N THR A 68 7.70 2.72 17.92
CA THR A 68 6.29 2.61 17.52
C THR A 68 6.13 2.53 16.01
N VAL A 69 5.27 1.61 15.55
CA VAL A 69 4.79 1.55 14.17
C VAL A 69 3.35 2.10 14.15
N LEU A 70 3.15 3.23 13.49
CA LEU A 70 1.82 3.80 13.22
C LEU A 70 1.30 3.25 11.90
N CYS A 71 0.26 2.42 11.97
CA CYS A 71 -0.35 1.75 10.83
C CYS A 71 -1.60 2.48 10.35
N VAL A 72 -1.63 2.88 9.09
CA VAL A 72 -2.76 3.59 8.48
C VAL A 72 -3.29 2.78 7.30
N HIS A 73 -4.54 2.32 7.42
CA HIS A 73 -5.24 1.56 6.40
C HIS A 73 -5.80 2.46 5.29
N GLY A 74 -6.22 1.84 4.19
CA GLY A 74 -6.93 2.52 3.13
C GLY A 74 -8.36 2.01 2.92
N ASN A 75 -8.89 2.25 1.74
CA ASN A 75 -10.25 1.89 1.36
C ASN A 75 -10.28 0.49 0.69
N PRO A 76 -11.18 -0.42 1.07
CA PRO A 76 -12.28 -0.31 2.05
C PRO A 76 -11.97 -1.03 3.37
N THR A 77 -10.71 -1.09 3.78
CA THR A 77 -10.27 -1.81 4.97
C THR A 77 -10.41 -0.97 6.24
N TRP A 78 -9.87 -1.47 7.35
CA TRP A 78 -9.80 -0.81 8.65
C TRP A 78 -8.60 -1.38 9.43
N SER A 79 -8.34 -0.98 10.64
CA SER A 79 -7.16 -1.37 11.43
C SER A 79 -6.91 -2.88 11.50
N TYR A 80 -7.94 -3.68 11.30
CA TYR A 80 -7.89 -5.16 11.22
C TYR A 80 -6.91 -5.70 10.16
N LEU A 81 -6.64 -4.91 9.12
CA LEU A 81 -5.63 -5.24 8.09
C LEU A 81 -4.26 -5.54 8.72
N TRP A 82 -3.96 -4.91 9.84
CA TRP A 82 -2.66 -4.93 10.48
C TRP A 82 -2.55 -5.92 11.66
N ARG A 83 -3.55 -6.82 11.85
CA ARG A 83 -3.60 -7.75 12.99
C ARG A 83 -2.35 -8.61 13.11
N THR A 84 -1.80 -9.10 12.00
CA THR A 84 -0.58 -9.93 12.01
C THR A 84 0.67 -9.12 12.36
N VAL A 85 0.69 -7.83 12.05
CA VAL A 85 1.76 -6.90 12.42
C VAL A 85 1.68 -6.58 13.92
N LEU A 86 0.45 -6.40 14.47
CA LEU A 86 0.25 -6.21 15.92
C LEU A 86 0.80 -7.40 16.72
N ASP A 87 0.45 -8.63 16.31
CA ASP A 87 0.93 -9.83 16.97
C ASP A 87 2.45 -10.01 16.85
N ALA A 88 3.00 -9.74 15.66
CA ALA A 88 4.44 -9.85 15.45
C ALA A 88 5.22 -8.81 16.26
N GLY A 89 4.65 -7.60 16.49
CA GLY A 89 5.27 -6.58 17.33
C GLY A 89 5.47 -6.99 18.78
N VAL A 90 4.61 -7.89 19.30
CA VAL A 90 4.74 -8.49 20.64
C VAL A 90 5.77 -9.63 20.63
N ASN A 91 5.81 -10.43 19.56
CA ASN A 91 6.53 -11.70 19.49
C ASN A 91 7.91 -11.59 18.82
N THR A 92 8.41 -10.39 18.60
CA THR A 92 9.75 -10.15 18.06
C THR A 92 10.82 -10.07 19.16
N GLU A 93 12.08 -10.34 18.82
CA GLU A 93 13.21 -10.21 19.74
C GLU A 93 13.33 -8.80 20.34
N ASN A 94 13.08 -7.79 19.52
CA ASN A 94 13.01 -6.40 19.95
C ASN A 94 11.54 -5.93 19.82
N PRO A 95 10.77 -5.88 20.90
CA PRO A 95 9.34 -5.57 20.82
C PRO A 95 9.08 -4.16 20.31
N TRP A 96 8.00 -4.04 19.52
CA TRP A 96 7.55 -2.78 18.98
C TRP A 96 6.08 -2.53 19.37
N ARG A 97 5.80 -1.31 19.81
CA ARG A 97 4.41 -0.87 19.87
C ARG A 97 3.88 -0.75 18.45
N VAL A 98 2.72 -1.30 18.19
CA VAL A 98 2.02 -1.18 16.91
C VAL A 98 0.66 -0.55 17.18
N VAL A 99 0.43 0.62 16.59
CA VAL A 99 -0.83 1.37 16.69
C VAL A 99 -1.46 1.41 15.31
N ALA A 100 -2.61 0.78 15.16
CA ALA A 100 -3.35 0.73 13.89
C ALA A 100 -4.69 1.47 14.03
N VAL A 101 -4.83 2.59 13.34
CA VAL A 101 -6.02 3.44 13.43
C VAL A 101 -7.14 2.97 12.51
N ASP A 102 -8.39 3.18 12.91
CA ASP A 102 -9.53 3.27 12.00
C ASP A 102 -9.73 4.74 11.65
N GLN A 103 -9.57 5.12 10.40
CA GLN A 103 -9.83 6.48 9.98
C GLN A 103 -11.29 6.87 10.23
N ILE A 104 -11.58 8.15 10.45
CA ILE A 104 -12.95 8.63 10.66
C ILE A 104 -13.84 8.18 9.49
N ASP A 105 -15.05 7.77 9.78
CA ASP A 105 -16.04 7.13 8.89
C ASP A 105 -15.71 5.69 8.48
N MET A 106 -14.61 5.12 8.95
CA MET A 106 -14.17 3.76 8.65
C MET A 106 -14.10 2.88 9.90
N GLY A 107 -14.03 1.55 9.69
CA GLY A 107 -13.90 0.58 10.79
C GLY A 107 -14.93 0.78 11.90
N TYR A 108 -14.49 0.96 13.12
CA TYR A 108 -15.33 1.25 14.28
C TYR A 108 -15.14 2.69 14.83
N SER A 109 -14.40 3.53 14.10
CA SER A 109 -14.41 4.97 14.33
C SER A 109 -15.76 5.57 14.01
N GLU A 110 -16.03 6.74 14.54
CA GLU A 110 -17.31 7.41 14.39
C GLU A 110 -17.73 7.57 12.94
N ARG A 111 -18.99 7.28 12.65
CA ARG A 111 -19.64 7.63 11.39
C ARG A 111 -20.19 9.05 11.51
N THR A 112 -19.61 9.97 10.78
CA THR A 112 -20.01 11.39 10.85
C THR A 112 -21.31 11.66 10.13
N HIS A 113 -21.75 10.76 9.25
CA HIS A 113 -22.95 10.90 8.43
C HIS A 113 -22.97 12.19 7.61
N LEU A 114 -21.80 12.57 7.08
CA LEU A 114 -21.70 13.71 6.19
C LEU A 114 -22.44 13.46 4.89
N ASP A 115 -23.10 14.48 4.37
CA ASP A 115 -23.80 14.41 3.08
C ASP A 115 -22.79 14.33 1.94
N LEU A 116 -23.03 13.40 1.02
CA LEU A 116 -22.18 13.22 -0.15
C LEU A 116 -22.34 14.32 -1.20
N GLU A 117 -23.45 15.05 -1.19
CA GLU A 117 -23.72 16.09 -2.18
C GLU A 117 -22.96 17.39 -1.90
N GLY A 118 -22.57 17.64 -0.66
CA GLY A 118 -21.90 18.88 -0.29
C GLY A 118 -20.67 18.72 0.61
N GLU A 119 -20.74 17.80 1.54
CA GLU A 119 -19.75 17.69 2.60
C GLU A 119 -19.05 16.34 2.55
N ARG A 120 -17.82 16.33 2.07
CA ARG A 120 -16.94 15.15 2.03
C ARG A 120 -15.66 15.43 2.77
N ARG A 121 -15.23 14.46 3.54
CA ARG A 121 -13.93 14.49 4.16
C ARG A 121 -12.86 14.33 3.08
N SER A 122 -12.12 15.39 2.83
CA SER A 122 -11.05 15.46 1.83
C SER A 122 -9.75 14.85 2.35
N LEU A 123 -8.72 14.77 1.50
CA LEU A 123 -7.37 14.39 1.91
C LEU A 123 -6.82 15.31 3.01
N GLU A 124 -7.05 16.63 2.91
CA GLU A 124 -6.65 17.60 3.93
C GLU A 124 -7.29 17.30 5.27
N ASP A 125 -8.60 17.06 5.28
CA ASP A 125 -9.33 16.72 6.50
C ASP A 125 -8.78 15.43 7.14
N ARG A 126 -8.44 14.41 6.34
CA ARG A 126 -7.91 13.13 6.85
C ARG A 126 -6.48 13.26 7.40
N ILE A 127 -5.68 14.13 6.82
CA ILE A 127 -4.34 14.45 7.34
C ILE A 127 -4.46 15.16 8.70
N ALA A 128 -5.36 16.13 8.80
CA ALA A 128 -5.65 16.82 10.07
C ALA A 128 -6.20 15.85 11.12
N ASP A 129 -7.14 14.97 10.75
CA ASP A 129 -7.67 13.92 11.62
C ASP A 129 -6.55 13.04 12.20
N LEU A 130 -5.60 12.59 11.36
CA LEU A 130 -4.47 11.76 11.80
C LEU A 130 -3.54 12.57 12.73
N GLY A 131 -3.33 13.85 12.45
CA GLY A 131 -2.58 14.77 13.31
C GLY A 131 -3.24 14.94 14.69
N ASP A 132 -4.56 15.09 14.72
CA ASP A 132 -5.32 15.19 15.96
C ASP A 132 -5.22 13.89 16.78
N PHE A 133 -5.33 12.73 16.13
CA PHE A 133 -5.15 11.42 16.77
C PHE A 133 -3.74 11.27 17.36
N THR A 134 -2.70 11.60 16.61
CA THR A 134 -1.32 11.45 17.08
C THR A 134 -1.00 12.40 18.22
N ARG A 135 -1.57 13.59 18.23
CA ARG A 135 -1.46 14.57 19.30
C ARG A 135 -2.15 14.07 20.59
N GLU A 136 -3.39 13.62 20.49
CA GLU A 136 -4.17 13.16 21.64
C GLU A 136 -3.57 11.90 22.27
N THR A 137 -2.92 11.05 21.46
CA THR A 137 -2.24 9.83 21.94
C THR A 137 -0.78 10.06 22.34
N GLY A 138 -0.24 11.28 22.18
CA GLY A 138 1.15 11.62 22.47
C GLY A 138 2.15 10.96 21.53
N LEU A 139 1.72 10.44 20.38
CA LEU A 139 2.61 9.82 19.40
C LEU A 139 3.50 10.84 18.69
N ASP A 140 3.05 12.08 18.57
CA ASP A 140 3.81 13.19 17.99
C ASP A 140 4.87 13.77 18.95
N GLU A 141 4.87 13.38 20.22
CA GLU A 141 5.86 13.78 21.23
C GLU A 141 6.83 12.65 21.61
N THR A 142 6.74 11.49 20.94
CA THR A 142 7.59 10.34 21.27
C THR A 142 9.07 10.62 21.06
N LYS A 143 9.90 10.11 21.97
CA LYS A 143 11.36 10.15 21.84
C LYS A 143 11.94 8.86 21.25
N GLN A 144 11.11 7.82 21.17
CA GLN A 144 11.47 6.57 20.54
C GLN A 144 11.25 6.64 19.02
N PRO A 145 11.89 5.76 18.23
CA PRO A 145 11.63 5.69 16.80
C PRO A 145 10.14 5.56 16.48
N LEU A 146 9.64 6.45 15.62
CA LEU A 146 8.28 6.41 15.09
C LEU A 146 8.33 6.14 13.57
N VAL A 147 7.76 5.01 13.18
CA VAL A 147 7.77 4.54 11.79
C VAL A 147 6.33 4.43 11.31
N ILE A 148 6.00 5.00 10.15
CA ILE A 148 4.69 4.79 9.53
C ILE A 148 4.68 3.51 8.69
N LEU A 149 3.56 2.77 8.74
CA LEU A 149 3.24 1.66 7.85
C LEU A 149 1.87 1.90 7.23
N ALA A 150 1.81 2.01 5.92
CA ALA A 150 0.58 2.45 5.28
C ALA A 150 0.24 1.68 4.00
N HIS A 151 -1.07 1.60 3.72
CA HIS A 151 -1.63 0.90 2.57
C HIS A 151 -2.69 1.77 1.90
N ASP A 152 -2.76 1.74 0.56
CA ASP A 152 -3.80 2.40 -0.24
C ASP A 152 -3.91 3.90 0.11
N TRP A 153 -5.09 4.44 0.40
CA TRP A 153 -5.30 5.80 0.88
C TRP A 153 -4.49 6.16 2.13
N GLY A 154 -4.28 5.16 3.00
CA GLY A 154 -3.44 5.35 4.17
C GLY A 154 -2.03 5.82 3.83
N GLY A 155 -1.50 5.42 2.66
CA GLY A 155 -0.20 5.89 2.17
C GLY A 155 -0.20 7.39 1.92
N LEU A 156 -1.20 7.90 1.21
CA LEU A 156 -1.29 9.33 0.90
C LEU A 156 -1.56 10.18 2.17
N VAL A 157 -2.46 9.73 3.04
CA VAL A 157 -2.78 10.41 4.31
C VAL A 157 -1.57 10.43 5.24
N SER A 158 -0.90 9.30 5.46
CA SER A 158 0.23 9.22 6.37
C SER A 158 1.48 9.95 5.84
N LEU A 159 1.67 9.99 4.52
CA LEU A 159 2.76 10.78 3.92
C LEU A 159 2.48 12.28 4.05
N GLY A 160 1.23 12.73 3.92
CA GLY A 160 0.84 14.11 4.22
C GLY A 160 1.16 14.47 5.66
N TRP A 161 0.71 13.65 6.61
CA TRP A 161 1.04 13.79 8.02
C TRP A 161 2.56 13.80 8.27
N ALA A 162 3.31 12.90 7.64
CA ALA A 162 4.76 12.80 7.80
C ALA A 162 5.51 14.06 7.36
N LEU A 163 5.01 14.76 6.35
CA LEU A 163 5.61 16.02 5.90
C LEU A 163 5.48 17.15 6.94
N GLU A 164 4.43 17.10 7.75
CA GLU A 164 4.20 18.04 8.85
C GLU A 164 4.98 17.66 10.12
N HIS A 165 5.37 16.36 10.23
CA HIS A 165 6.00 15.78 11.42
C HIS A 165 7.42 15.22 11.14
N LYS A 166 8.16 15.84 10.21
CA LYS A 166 9.49 15.36 9.76
C LYS A 166 10.49 15.16 10.90
N SER A 167 10.39 15.94 11.97
CA SER A 167 11.34 15.93 13.09
C SER A 167 11.24 14.70 13.98
N ILE A 168 10.08 14.04 14.01
CA ILE A 168 9.84 12.85 14.82
C ILE A 168 9.76 11.57 13.98
N LEU A 169 9.59 11.71 12.66
CA LEU A 169 9.52 10.58 11.76
C LEU A 169 10.87 9.88 11.64
N SER A 170 10.91 8.60 11.96
CA SER A 170 12.14 7.78 11.90
C SER A 170 12.19 6.88 10.67
N GLY A 171 11.06 6.52 10.07
CA GLY A 171 11.02 5.66 8.90
C GLY A 171 9.67 5.58 8.23
N VAL A 172 9.65 5.09 6.98
CA VAL A 172 8.46 4.96 6.14
C VAL A 172 8.36 3.56 5.57
N MET A 173 7.24 2.88 5.84
CA MET A 173 6.91 1.61 5.21
C MET A 173 5.60 1.75 4.42
N LEU A 174 5.61 1.37 3.15
CA LEU A 174 4.44 1.46 2.28
C LEU A 174 4.12 0.11 1.65
N THR A 175 2.82 -0.16 1.55
CA THR A 175 2.29 -1.29 0.78
C THR A 175 1.26 -0.78 -0.21
N ASN A 176 1.35 -1.17 -1.47
CA ASN A 176 0.41 -0.87 -2.54
C ASN A 176 -0.37 0.45 -2.36
N THR A 177 0.24 1.55 -2.72
CA THR A 177 -0.29 2.92 -2.61
C THR A 177 0.19 3.81 -3.76
N ALA A 178 -0.23 5.06 -3.79
CA ALA A 178 0.24 6.05 -4.75
C ALA A 178 0.21 7.46 -4.15
N VAL A 179 1.05 8.33 -4.67
CA VAL A 179 1.05 9.77 -4.39
C VAL A 179 0.77 10.59 -5.65
N TYR A 180 0.33 9.91 -6.72
CA TYR A 180 0.06 10.57 -7.98
C TYR A 180 -0.95 9.75 -8.82
N HIS A 181 -1.74 10.44 -9.63
CA HIS A 181 -2.57 9.85 -10.67
C HIS A 181 -2.32 10.53 -12.01
N ASP A 182 -2.27 9.76 -13.08
CA ASP A 182 -2.01 10.23 -14.43
C ASP A 182 -3.28 10.48 -15.26
N GLY A 183 -4.36 10.82 -14.56
CA GLY A 183 -5.67 11.16 -15.12
C GLY A 183 -6.63 9.97 -15.17
N ILE A 184 -7.92 10.29 -15.31
CA ILE A 184 -9.02 9.31 -15.28
C ILE A 184 -8.91 8.24 -16.36
N GLU A 185 -8.33 8.59 -17.51
CA GLU A 185 -8.19 7.68 -18.65
C GLU A 185 -7.27 6.48 -18.35
N ARG A 186 -6.32 6.67 -17.45
CA ARG A 186 -5.34 5.65 -17.05
C ARG A 186 -5.69 4.91 -15.78
N ILE A 187 -6.80 5.27 -15.15
CA ILE A 187 -7.33 4.55 -14.00
C ILE A 187 -7.77 3.16 -14.46
N PRO A 188 -7.41 2.10 -13.72
CA PRO A 188 -7.87 0.75 -14.03
C PRO A 188 -9.39 0.65 -14.16
N ALA A 189 -9.87 -0.12 -15.12
CA ALA A 189 -11.30 -0.25 -15.40
C ALA A 189 -12.17 -0.58 -14.17
N PRO A 190 -11.76 -1.45 -13.22
CA PRO A 190 -12.54 -1.68 -12.00
C PRO A 190 -12.69 -0.42 -11.14
N LEU A 191 -11.66 0.40 -11.06
CA LEU A 191 -11.71 1.64 -10.29
C LEU A 191 -12.53 2.71 -11.01
N ARG A 192 -12.42 2.82 -12.35
CA ARG A 192 -13.29 3.69 -13.15
C ARG A 192 -14.75 3.33 -12.98
N LEU A 193 -15.07 2.03 -12.94
CA LEU A 193 -16.43 1.57 -12.66
C LEU A 193 -16.88 2.00 -11.27
N ALA A 194 -16.05 1.84 -10.25
CA ALA A 194 -16.36 2.28 -8.90
C ALA A 194 -16.62 3.80 -8.83
N LEU A 195 -15.85 4.60 -9.58
CA LEU A 195 -16.06 6.05 -9.70
C LEU A 195 -17.40 6.39 -10.37
N SER A 196 -17.69 5.76 -11.52
CA SER A 196 -18.95 6.00 -12.24
C SER A 196 -20.18 5.60 -11.43
N VAL A 197 -20.10 4.51 -10.69
CA VAL A 197 -21.19 4.05 -9.81
C VAL A 197 -21.33 4.97 -8.59
N HIS A 198 -20.22 5.56 -8.13
CA HIS A 198 -20.24 6.57 -7.07
C HIS A 198 -21.00 7.84 -7.54
N GLU A 199 -20.72 8.33 -8.74
CA GLU A 199 -21.42 9.46 -9.34
C GLU A 199 -22.94 9.22 -9.43
N LEU A 200 -23.35 7.99 -9.69
CA LEU A 200 -24.75 7.60 -9.69
C LEU A 200 -25.38 7.54 -8.29
N GLY A 201 -24.56 7.73 -7.23
CA GLY A 201 -25.04 7.86 -5.86
C GLY A 201 -25.64 6.60 -5.25
N THR A 202 -25.39 5.41 -5.81
CA THR A 202 -25.99 4.18 -5.33
C THR A 202 -25.22 3.59 -4.15
N LYS A 203 -25.93 3.25 -3.06
CA LYS A 203 -25.35 2.62 -1.87
C LYS A 203 -24.85 1.20 -2.15
N ASP A 204 -25.42 0.58 -3.17
CA ASP A 204 -25.07 -0.78 -3.60
C ASP A 204 -23.68 -0.85 -4.23
N SER A 205 -23.21 0.25 -4.85
CA SER A 205 -21.86 0.36 -5.39
C SER A 205 -20.76 0.19 -4.35
N THR A 206 -21.02 0.66 -3.14
CA THR A 206 -20.07 0.53 -2.02
C THR A 206 -19.95 -0.92 -1.58
N ALA A 207 -21.07 -1.66 -1.54
CA ALA A 207 -21.05 -3.08 -1.25
C ALA A 207 -20.31 -3.87 -2.33
N LEU A 208 -20.44 -3.46 -3.59
CA LEU A 208 -19.74 -4.06 -4.72
C LEU A 208 -18.23 -3.82 -4.61
N THR A 209 -17.81 -2.58 -4.36
CA THR A 209 -16.38 -2.24 -4.20
C THR A 209 -15.76 -3.03 -3.07
N LEU A 210 -16.41 -3.07 -1.90
CA LEU A 210 -15.97 -3.85 -0.76
C LEU A 210 -15.91 -5.35 -1.11
N GLY A 211 -16.93 -5.87 -1.78
CA GLY A 211 -17.00 -7.26 -2.21
C GLY A 211 -15.91 -7.64 -3.22
N LEU A 212 -15.65 -6.79 -4.21
CA LEU A 212 -14.62 -7.01 -5.22
C LEU A 212 -13.22 -7.05 -4.61
N VAL A 213 -12.90 -6.08 -3.76
CA VAL A 213 -11.58 -6.00 -3.12
C VAL A 213 -11.38 -7.12 -2.11
N GLN A 214 -12.35 -7.38 -1.23
CA GLN A 214 -12.23 -8.42 -0.20
C GLN A 214 -12.42 -9.84 -0.72
N ASN A 215 -13.19 -10.03 -1.80
CA ASN A 215 -13.34 -11.34 -2.44
C ASN A 215 -12.31 -11.56 -3.56
N ARG A 216 -11.30 -10.70 -3.68
CA ARG A 216 -10.26 -10.80 -4.71
C ARG A 216 -10.82 -10.90 -6.13
N GLY A 217 -11.85 -10.10 -6.41
CA GLY A 217 -12.52 -10.07 -7.71
C GLY A 217 -13.42 -11.28 -8.03
N ARG A 218 -13.72 -12.13 -7.06
CA ARG A 218 -14.67 -13.20 -7.26
C ARG A 218 -16.09 -12.64 -7.25
N LEU A 219 -16.76 -12.68 -8.38
CA LEU A 219 -18.18 -12.37 -8.46
C LEU A 219 -18.99 -13.45 -7.71
N PRO A 220 -20.10 -13.07 -7.05
CA PRO A 220 -21.02 -14.03 -6.48
C PRO A 220 -21.57 -14.97 -7.56
N GLU A 221 -21.85 -16.20 -7.20
CA GLU A 221 -22.53 -17.15 -8.09
C GLU A 221 -23.93 -16.61 -8.45
N PRO A 222 -24.40 -16.79 -9.69
CA PRO A 222 -25.76 -16.39 -10.08
C PRO A 222 -26.81 -16.97 -9.11
N GLY A 223 -27.70 -16.11 -8.64
CA GLY A 223 -28.76 -16.50 -7.69
C GLY A 223 -28.38 -16.36 -6.21
N THR A 224 -27.15 -15.97 -5.87
CA THR A 224 -26.76 -15.66 -4.48
C THR A 224 -27.02 -14.18 -4.15
N PRO A 225 -27.21 -13.81 -2.87
CA PRO A 225 -27.30 -12.39 -2.47
C PRO A 225 -26.08 -11.61 -2.96
N GLY A 226 -26.30 -10.52 -3.69
CA GLY A 226 -25.25 -9.70 -4.33
C GLY A 226 -24.94 -10.07 -5.79
N ALA A 227 -25.52 -11.15 -6.34
CA ALA A 227 -25.30 -11.51 -7.75
C ALA A 227 -25.91 -10.50 -8.72
N ALA A 228 -27.05 -9.91 -8.37
CA ALA A 228 -27.70 -8.87 -9.17
C ALA A 228 -26.88 -7.58 -9.20
N GLU A 229 -26.29 -7.20 -8.06
CA GLU A 229 -25.39 -6.04 -7.93
C GLU A 229 -24.10 -6.25 -8.72
N ALA A 230 -23.59 -7.47 -8.70
CA ALA A 230 -22.41 -7.84 -9.48
C ALA A 230 -22.69 -7.87 -10.99
N ALA A 231 -23.92 -8.23 -11.39
CA ALA A 231 -24.36 -8.22 -12.81
C ALA A 231 -24.57 -6.80 -13.35
N LEU A 232 -24.97 -5.85 -12.50
CA LEU A 232 -25.10 -4.43 -12.84
C LEU A 232 -23.74 -3.76 -13.07
N ALA A 233 -22.66 -4.34 -12.60
CA ALA A 233 -21.29 -3.84 -12.81
C ALA A 233 -20.77 -3.97 -14.26
N GLY A 234 -21.58 -4.45 -15.19
CA GLY A 234 -21.23 -4.59 -16.61
C GLY A 234 -20.39 -5.82 -16.93
N PRO A 235 -19.95 -5.99 -18.20
CA PRO A 235 -19.25 -7.18 -18.63
C PRO A 235 -18.02 -7.39 -17.76
N THR A 236 -18.07 -8.48 -17.04
CA THR A 236 -17.02 -8.97 -16.16
C THR A 236 -15.67 -8.83 -16.81
N VAL A 237 -14.80 -8.11 -16.16
CA VAL A 237 -13.37 -8.39 -16.32
C VAL A 237 -13.23 -9.86 -15.88
N HIS A 238 -13.20 -10.77 -16.83
CA HIS A 238 -12.85 -12.15 -16.59
C HIS A 238 -11.41 -12.17 -16.07
N GLN A 239 -11.27 -12.01 -14.76
CA GLN A 239 -9.99 -12.29 -14.13
C GLN A 239 -9.83 -13.81 -14.15
N PRO A 240 -8.79 -14.33 -14.80
CA PRO A 240 -8.57 -15.77 -14.83
C PRO A 240 -8.55 -16.28 -13.39
N ARG A 241 -9.27 -17.36 -13.10
CA ARG A 241 -9.27 -18.06 -11.80
C ARG A 241 -7.86 -18.30 -11.24
N ALA A 242 -6.87 -18.33 -12.11
CA ALA A 242 -5.46 -18.55 -11.80
C ALA A 242 -4.74 -17.36 -11.12
N LEU A 243 -5.31 -16.14 -11.13
CA LEU A 243 -4.63 -14.96 -10.57
C LEU A 243 -4.78 -14.83 -9.06
N TYR A 244 -5.74 -15.53 -8.44
CA TYR A 244 -6.02 -15.43 -7.00
C TYR A 244 -6.24 -16.83 -6.40
N PRO A 245 -5.16 -17.54 -6.06
CA PRO A 245 -5.26 -18.93 -5.60
C PRO A 245 -5.88 -19.07 -4.20
N TYR A 246 -5.92 -17.99 -3.40
CA TYR A 246 -6.34 -18.08 -2.01
C TYR A 246 -7.67 -17.34 -1.77
N LYS A 247 -8.64 -18.09 -1.21
CA LYS A 247 -9.89 -17.54 -0.70
C LYS A 247 -9.67 -17.14 0.76
N LEU A 248 -10.05 -15.91 1.13
CA LEU A 248 -10.05 -15.52 2.53
C LEU A 248 -10.94 -16.44 3.35
N ASP A 249 -10.46 -16.81 4.53
CA ASP A 249 -11.25 -17.54 5.54
C ASP A 249 -12.57 -16.79 5.84
N GLU A 250 -13.63 -17.53 6.12
CA GLU A 250 -14.96 -16.95 6.37
C GLU A 250 -14.98 -16.06 7.61
N GLY A 251 -14.25 -16.45 8.67
CA GLY A 251 -14.11 -15.62 9.87
C GLY A 251 -13.45 -14.28 9.57
N ILE A 252 -12.36 -14.30 8.79
CA ILE A 252 -11.66 -13.09 8.35
C ILE A 252 -12.59 -12.22 7.50
N ARG A 253 -13.30 -12.79 6.53
CA ARG A 253 -14.25 -12.04 5.69
C ARG A 253 -15.36 -11.41 6.51
N ARG A 254 -15.93 -12.15 7.46
CA ARG A 254 -16.97 -11.67 8.37
C ARG A 254 -16.45 -10.49 9.20
N THR A 255 -15.24 -10.60 9.72
CA THR A 255 -14.63 -9.54 10.52
C THR A 255 -14.40 -8.28 9.69
N TYR A 256 -13.89 -8.38 8.46
CA TYR A 256 -13.76 -7.22 7.57
C TYR A 256 -15.09 -6.52 7.29
N ARG A 257 -16.18 -7.29 7.13
CA ARG A 257 -17.51 -6.77 6.77
C ARG A 257 -18.29 -6.22 7.96
N ALA A 258 -17.96 -6.65 9.18
CA ALA A 258 -18.75 -6.33 10.36
C ALA A 258 -19.00 -4.82 10.54
N PRO A 259 -18.00 -3.92 10.41
CA PRO A 259 -18.23 -2.47 10.55
C PRO A 259 -18.98 -1.87 9.38
N TYR A 260 -19.24 -2.63 8.31
CA TYR A 260 -19.89 -2.19 7.06
C TYR A 260 -21.17 -2.98 6.75
N ALA A 261 -21.69 -3.75 7.72
CA ALA A 261 -22.84 -4.61 7.53
C ALA A 261 -24.09 -3.83 7.09
N HIS A 262 -24.33 -2.67 7.69
CA HIS A 262 -25.44 -1.81 7.31
C HIS A 262 -25.01 -0.81 6.20
N PRO A 263 -25.86 -0.57 5.16
CA PRO A 263 -25.55 0.36 4.06
C PRO A 263 -25.15 1.77 4.52
N ALA A 264 -25.79 2.29 5.57
CA ALA A 264 -25.47 3.61 6.12
C ALA A 264 -24.06 3.69 6.75
N TRP A 265 -23.44 2.57 7.07
CA TRP A 265 -22.07 2.54 7.63
C TRP A 265 -20.98 2.51 6.55
N ARG A 266 -21.35 2.55 5.27
CA ARG A 266 -20.43 2.48 4.11
C ARG A 266 -20.12 3.84 3.51
N GLU A 267 -20.57 4.91 4.15
CA GLU A 267 -20.41 6.26 3.64
C GLU A 267 -18.95 6.67 3.48
N GLY A 268 -18.10 6.33 4.47
CA GLY A 268 -16.66 6.56 4.39
C GLY A 268 -16.00 5.89 3.18
N ILE A 269 -16.42 4.65 2.82
CA ILE A 269 -15.92 3.97 1.63
C ILE A 269 -16.27 4.77 0.37
N ARG A 270 -17.49 5.28 0.26
CA ARG A 270 -17.94 6.11 -0.86
C ARG A 270 -17.19 7.43 -0.93
N ASN A 271 -16.94 8.05 0.25
CA ASN A 271 -16.21 9.30 0.32
C ASN A 271 -14.78 9.16 -0.18
N PHE A 272 -14.09 8.09 0.18
CA PHE A 272 -12.75 7.80 -0.36
C PHE A 272 -12.76 7.64 -1.88
N VAL A 273 -13.75 6.95 -2.43
CA VAL A 273 -13.86 6.78 -3.90
C VAL A 273 -14.11 8.12 -4.58
N GLY A 274 -15.00 8.95 -4.00
CA GLY A 274 -15.34 10.25 -4.56
C GLY A 274 -14.25 11.31 -4.46
N ASP A 275 -13.26 11.09 -3.61
CA ASP A 275 -12.14 12.00 -3.40
C ASP A 275 -10.86 11.57 -4.15
N ILE A 276 -10.92 10.52 -4.99
CA ILE A 276 -9.75 10.08 -5.76
C ILE A 276 -9.27 11.24 -6.65
N PRO A 277 -8.03 11.73 -6.46
CA PRO A 277 -7.56 12.95 -7.06
C PRO A 277 -7.15 12.75 -8.51
N THR A 278 -8.13 12.60 -9.39
CA THR A 278 -7.97 12.29 -10.81
C THR A 278 -7.71 13.52 -11.69
N GLY A 279 -7.95 14.72 -11.18
CA GLY A 279 -7.75 15.97 -11.88
C GLY A 279 -7.90 17.17 -10.95
N ALA A 280 -7.59 18.34 -11.46
CA ALA A 280 -7.58 19.60 -10.68
C ALA A 280 -8.97 20.06 -10.21
N ASP A 281 -10.02 19.45 -10.71
CA ASP A 281 -11.41 19.66 -10.29
C ASP A 281 -11.75 18.94 -8.97
N ILE A 282 -10.90 18.01 -8.53
CA ILE A 282 -11.06 17.30 -7.25
C ILE A 282 -10.25 18.05 -6.17
N PRO A 283 -10.88 18.44 -5.03
CA PRO A 283 -10.22 19.23 -3.99
C PRO A 283 -8.90 18.64 -3.49
N SER A 284 -8.81 17.32 -3.36
CA SER A 284 -7.62 16.61 -2.89
C SER A 284 -6.45 16.58 -3.88
N TYR A 285 -6.66 17.01 -5.15
CA TYR A 285 -5.62 16.93 -6.18
C TYR A 285 -4.38 17.78 -5.85
N GLU A 286 -4.57 19.03 -5.45
CA GLU A 286 -3.44 19.92 -5.10
C GLU A 286 -2.69 19.43 -3.87
N HIS A 287 -3.40 18.87 -2.89
CA HIS A 287 -2.77 18.25 -1.72
C HIS A 287 -1.94 17.04 -2.11
N MET A 288 -2.45 16.18 -2.98
CA MET A 288 -1.70 15.05 -3.52
C MET A 288 -0.43 15.51 -4.24
N VAL A 289 -0.50 16.55 -5.08
CA VAL A 289 0.67 17.09 -5.79
C VAL A 289 1.71 17.61 -4.81
N ARG A 290 1.30 18.35 -3.78
CA ARG A 290 2.21 18.84 -2.73
C ARG A 290 2.89 17.70 -1.99
N ILE A 291 2.14 16.65 -1.63
CA ILE A 291 2.69 15.46 -0.97
C ILE A 291 3.68 14.76 -1.90
N ALA A 292 3.32 14.57 -3.16
CA ALA A 292 4.16 13.91 -4.16
C ALA A 292 5.52 14.60 -4.33
N GLU A 293 5.56 15.91 -4.28
CA GLU A 293 6.83 16.66 -4.34
C GLU A 293 7.54 16.68 -2.98
N GLY A 294 6.79 16.86 -1.89
CA GLY A 294 7.36 16.97 -0.55
C GLY A 294 8.06 15.69 -0.07
N ILE A 295 7.57 14.50 -0.43
CA ILE A 295 8.20 13.24 0.00
C ILE A 295 9.62 13.03 -0.55
N ARG A 296 10.03 13.79 -1.56
CA ARG A 296 11.42 13.83 -2.04
C ARG A 296 12.40 14.35 -0.99
N GLU A 297 11.89 15.10 -0.02
CA GLU A 297 12.68 15.65 1.09
C GLU A 297 12.80 14.69 2.28
N LEU A 298 11.97 13.63 2.33
CA LEU A 298 12.04 12.62 3.39
C LEU A 298 13.32 11.79 3.22
N LYS A 299 14.25 11.95 4.16
CA LYS A 299 15.55 11.28 4.14
C LYS A 299 15.64 10.09 5.07
N VAL A 300 14.54 9.73 5.70
CA VAL A 300 14.45 8.59 6.59
C VAL A 300 14.54 7.28 5.82
N PRO A 301 14.98 6.17 6.45
CA PRO A 301 14.89 4.84 5.89
C PRO A 301 13.47 4.54 5.37
N ALA A 302 13.37 3.89 4.22
CA ALA A 302 12.08 3.55 3.64
C ALA A 302 12.06 2.10 3.15
N PHE A 303 10.88 1.46 3.23
CA PHE A 303 10.67 0.08 2.82
C PHE A 303 9.31 -0.07 2.13
N PHE A 304 9.33 -0.53 0.88
CA PHE A 304 8.11 -0.77 0.11
C PHE A 304 7.89 -2.27 -0.06
N GLN A 305 6.74 -2.75 0.35
CA GLN A 305 6.28 -4.10 0.06
C GLN A 305 5.17 -4.03 -0.98
N TRP A 306 5.28 -4.78 -2.07
CA TRP A 306 4.42 -4.56 -3.23
C TRP A 306 3.85 -5.85 -3.81
N GLY A 307 2.52 -5.96 -3.82
CA GLY A 307 1.78 -6.99 -4.55
C GLY A 307 1.70 -6.64 -6.04
N THR A 308 2.36 -7.43 -6.89
CA THR A 308 2.48 -7.10 -8.32
C THR A 308 1.22 -7.37 -9.14
N LYS A 309 0.24 -8.08 -8.55
CA LYS A 309 -1.06 -8.39 -9.17
C LYS A 309 -2.18 -7.44 -8.70
N ASP A 310 -1.82 -6.35 -8.04
CA ASP A 310 -2.77 -5.33 -7.67
C ASP A 310 -3.40 -4.69 -8.92
N PRO A 311 -4.74 -4.76 -9.08
CA PRO A 311 -5.41 -4.13 -10.21
C PRO A 311 -5.50 -2.60 -10.08
N VAL A 312 -5.34 -2.06 -8.86
CA VAL A 312 -5.44 -0.63 -8.55
C VAL A 312 -4.07 0.01 -8.63
N PHE A 313 -3.14 -0.39 -7.75
CA PHE A 313 -1.79 0.18 -7.71
C PHE A 313 -0.81 -0.65 -8.52
N GLN A 314 -0.86 -0.44 -9.83
CA GLN A 314 -0.01 -1.11 -10.80
C GLN A 314 1.46 -0.70 -10.63
N ARG A 315 2.34 -1.44 -11.28
CA ARG A 315 3.80 -1.27 -11.25
C ARG A 315 4.29 0.18 -11.46
N ARG A 316 3.57 0.98 -12.26
CA ARG A 316 3.93 2.39 -12.50
C ARG A 316 3.91 3.24 -11.24
N TYR A 317 3.02 2.97 -10.29
CA TYR A 317 2.95 3.67 -9.00
C TYR A 317 4.13 3.32 -8.11
N LEU A 318 4.53 2.04 -8.07
CA LEU A 318 5.76 1.64 -7.40
C LEU A 318 6.98 2.38 -7.95
N PHE A 319 7.11 2.44 -9.27
CA PHE A 319 8.24 3.14 -9.89
C PHE A 319 8.21 4.64 -9.65
N ASP A 320 7.04 5.26 -9.57
CA ASP A 320 6.94 6.66 -9.20
C ASP A 320 7.42 6.89 -7.76
N LEU A 321 6.96 6.08 -6.80
CA LEU A 321 7.42 6.14 -5.41
C LEU A 321 8.93 5.91 -5.30
N MET A 322 9.48 4.92 -6.00
CA MET A 322 10.93 4.67 -6.02
C MET A 322 11.74 5.85 -6.57
N ARG A 323 11.22 6.58 -7.56
CA ARG A 323 11.86 7.81 -8.06
C ARG A 323 11.81 8.95 -7.07
N ARG A 324 10.77 9.01 -6.24
CA ARG A 324 10.62 10.07 -5.23
C ARG A 324 11.40 9.76 -3.96
N MET A 325 11.48 8.49 -3.59
CA MET A 325 12.17 7.98 -2.40
C MET A 325 13.20 6.89 -2.81
N PRO A 326 14.31 7.28 -3.47
CA PRO A 326 15.27 6.33 -4.04
C PRO A 326 16.04 5.52 -2.99
N GLN A 327 16.01 5.93 -1.70
CA GLN A 327 16.58 5.19 -0.60
C GLN A 327 15.73 3.98 -0.18
N ALA A 328 14.50 3.86 -0.68
CA ALA A 328 13.61 2.79 -0.28
C ALA A 328 14.12 1.41 -0.71
N LYS A 329 14.15 0.47 0.23
CA LYS A 329 14.25 -0.95 -0.09
C LYS A 329 12.91 -1.44 -0.60
N VAL A 330 12.90 -2.37 -1.57
CA VAL A 330 11.68 -2.87 -2.17
C VAL A 330 11.64 -4.39 -2.07
N HIS A 331 10.52 -4.90 -1.55
CA HIS A 331 10.18 -6.32 -1.58
C HIS A 331 8.92 -6.51 -2.43
N ARG A 332 9.04 -7.27 -3.50
CA ARG A 332 7.94 -7.56 -4.44
C ARG A 332 7.41 -8.96 -4.22
N TYR A 333 6.09 -9.08 -4.21
CA TYR A 333 5.37 -10.35 -4.12
C TYR A 333 4.66 -10.61 -5.45
N GLU A 334 5.22 -11.49 -6.26
CA GLU A 334 4.82 -11.68 -7.66
C GLU A 334 3.40 -12.25 -7.84
N LYS A 335 2.81 -12.81 -6.79
CA LYS A 335 1.45 -13.37 -6.82
C LYS A 335 0.47 -12.63 -5.91
N ALA A 336 0.91 -11.64 -5.15
CA ALA A 336 0.07 -10.86 -4.27
C ALA A 336 -0.74 -9.81 -5.03
N SER A 337 -1.93 -9.52 -4.50
CA SER A 337 -2.83 -8.49 -5.03
C SER A 337 -2.90 -7.26 -4.12
N HIS A 338 -4.01 -6.54 -4.18
CA HIS A 338 -4.22 -5.31 -3.44
C HIS A 338 -4.14 -5.50 -1.91
N LEU A 339 -4.76 -6.56 -1.38
CA LEU A 339 -4.69 -6.88 0.06
C LEU A 339 -3.47 -7.77 0.35
N LEU A 340 -2.28 -7.22 0.15
CA LEU A 340 -1.01 -7.91 0.31
C LEU A 340 -0.89 -8.63 1.67
N ALA A 341 -1.35 -7.97 2.75
CA ALA A 341 -1.32 -8.51 4.11
C ALA A 341 -2.18 -9.79 4.29
N GLU A 342 -3.14 -10.02 3.37
CA GLU A 342 -3.95 -11.24 3.34
C GLU A 342 -3.39 -12.31 2.42
N ASP A 343 -2.50 -11.94 1.53
CA ASP A 343 -1.91 -12.84 0.55
C ASP A 343 -0.62 -13.48 1.06
N TYR A 344 0.16 -12.73 1.85
CA TYR A 344 1.48 -13.10 2.32
C TYR A 344 1.77 -12.61 3.73
N ASP A 345 2.73 -13.24 4.37
CA ASP A 345 3.33 -12.71 5.59
C ASP A 345 4.14 -11.45 5.27
N ILE A 346 3.59 -10.31 5.62
CA ILE A 346 4.27 -9.02 5.53
C ILE A 346 4.99 -8.66 6.82
N ALA A 347 4.63 -9.29 7.94
CA ALA A 347 5.14 -8.92 9.25
C ALA A 347 6.62 -9.32 9.41
N THR A 348 7.00 -10.54 9.02
CA THR A 348 8.40 -10.99 9.09
C THR A 348 9.36 -10.04 8.37
N PRO A 349 9.14 -9.65 7.09
CA PRO A 349 9.99 -8.65 6.44
C PRO A 349 9.97 -7.26 7.10
N ILE A 350 8.82 -6.83 7.67
CA ILE A 350 8.71 -5.57 8.41
C ILE A 350 9.65 -5.59 9.61
N PHE A 351 9.53 -6.57 10.49
CA PHE A 351 10.34 -6.61 11.71
C PHE A 351 11.80 -6.92 11.44
N SER A 352 12.11 -7.68 10.38
CA SER A 352 13.50 -7.82 9.91
C SER A 352 14.09 -6.47 9.46
N TRP A 353 13.33 -5.66 8.71
CA TRP A 353 13.77 -4.33 8.30
C TRP A 353 13.85 -3.35 9.48
N LEU A 354 12.91 -3.39 10.41
CA LEU A 354 12.95 -2.59 11.63
C LEU A 354 14.18 -2.93 12.48
N GLY A 355 14.49 -4.23 12.67
CA GLY A 355 15.68 -4.68 13.37
C GLY A 355 16.99 -4.21 12.71
N GLN A 356 17.05 -4.19 11.38
CA GLN A 356 18.22 -3.70 10.64
C GLN A 356 18.45 -2.19 10.76
N ASN A 357 17.43 -1.41 11.01
CA ASN A 357 17.52 0.06 11.05
C ASN A 357 17.44 0.63 12.47
N PHE A 358 16.78 -0.07 13.40
CA PHE A 358 16.48 0.44 14.74
C PHE A 358 16.70 -0.61 15.84
N GLY A 359 17.28 -1.76 15.51
CA GLY A 359 17.54 -2.83 16.49
C GLY A 359 18.51 -2.40 17.59
N VAL A 360 18.45 -3.07 18.75
CA VAL A 360 19.38 -2.88 19.85
C VAL A 360 20.64 -3.68 19.57
N LEU A 361 21.80 -3.04 19.61
CA LEU A 361 23.09 -3.73 19.53
C LEU A 361 23.36 -4.55 20.81
N ALA A 362 24.21 -5.58 20.72
CA ALA A 362 24.57 -6.49 21.83
C ALA A 362 25.04 -5.80 23.12
N GLU A 363 25.38 -4.53 23.08
CA GLU A 363 25.81 -3.71 24.23
C GLU A 363 24.67 -2.80 24.76
N GLY A 364 23.41 -2.99 24.31
CA GLY A 364 22.28 -2.18 24.74
C GLY A 364 22.21 -0.79 24.08
N THR A 365 23.03 -0.53 23.08
CA THR A 365 22.99 0.72 22.31
C THR A 365 22.07 0.53 21.10
N LEU A 366 21.14 1.45 20.88
CA LEU A 366 20.35 1.46 19.66
C LEU A 366 21.26 1.59 18.44
N GLN A 367 21.03 0.76 17.44
CA GLN A 367 21.73 0.88 16.17
C GLN A 367 21.42 2.27 15.57
N GLU A 368 22.47 3.04 15.25
CA GLU A 368 22.23 4.28 14.51
C GLU A 368 21.51 3.95 13.20
N PRO A 369 20.51 4.75 12.84
CA PRO A 369 19.84 4.57 11.55
C PRO A 369 20.90 4.54 10.45
N VAL A 370 20.81 3.56 9.56
CA VAL A 370 21.64 3.53 8.35
C VAL A 370 21.57 4.94 7.74
N ASN A 371 22.72 5.56 7.50
CA ASN A 371 22.77 6.96 7.04
C ASN A 371 21.94 7.13 5.76
N ALA A 372 20.63 7.31 5.95
CA ALA A 372 19.63 7.42 4.88
C ALA A 372 19.94 8.62 3.98
N GLU A 373 20.58 9.65 4.52
CA GLU A 373 21.00 10.82 3.74
C GLU A 373 22.09 10.49 2.74
N ALA A 374 23.08 9.69 3.14
CA ALA A 374 24.13 9.22 2.24
C ALA A 374 23.57 8.24 1.20
N ALA A 375 22.70 7.32 1.60
CA ALA A 375 22.01 6.39 0.70
C ALA A 375 21.11 7.14 -0.30
N HIS A 376 20.34 8.13 0.16
CA HIS A 376 19.51 8.97 -0.68
C HIS A 376 20.34 9.79 -1.68
N ARG A 377 21.45 10.37 -1.25
CA ARG A 377 22.37 11.15 -2.12
C ARG A 377 22.97 10.26 -3.20
N LYS A 378 23.44 9.07 -2.82
CA LYS A 378 24.00 8.08 -3.75
C LYS A 378 22.95 7.61 -4.76
N ALA A 379 21.77 7.18 -4.29
CA ALA A 379 20.70 6.71 -5.16
C ALA A 379 20.17 7.81 -6.09
N ARG A 380 20.12 9.06 -5.62
CA ARG A 380 19.71 10.21 -6.46
C ARG A 380 20.77 10.54 -7.52
N GLN A 381 22.05 10.45 -7.20
CA GLN A 381 23.13 10.60 -8.18
C GLN A 381 23.05 9.50 -9.25
N GLU A 382 22.82 8.25 -8.86
CA GLU A 382 22.66 7.13 -9.80
C GLU A 382 21.44 7.32 -10.71
N LEU A 383 20.29 7.79 -10.17
CA LEU A 383 19.10 8.11 -10.96
C LEU A 383 19.28 9.31 -11.89
N ASP A 384 19.94 10.36 -11.45
CA ASP A 384 20.24 11.54 -12.28
C ASP A 384 21.14 11.18 -13.46
N HIS A 385 22.08 10.26 -13.29
CA HIS A 385 22.90 9.72 -14.38
C HIS A 385 22.06 8.93 -15.39
N LEU A 386 21.12 8.12 -14.93
CA LEU A 386 20.21 7.36 -15.78
C LEU A 386 19.26 8.27 -16.59
N HIS A 387 18.87 9.44 -16.05
CA HIS A 387 17.92 10.35 -16.70
C HIS A 387 18.57 11.32 -17.70
N ARG A 388 19.87 11.61 -17.58
CA ARG A 388 20.53 12.58 -18.46
C ARG A 388 20.86 12.05 -19.83
N GLY A 389 20.61 10.76 -20.11
CA GLY A 389 20.93 10.16 -21.41
C GLY A 389 22.41 10.25 -21.75
N ASP A 390 23.24 10.42 -20.74
CA ASP A 390 24.67 10.54 -20.91
C ASP A 390 25.21 9.20 -21.42
N THR A 391 25.43 9.19 -22.72
CA THR A 391 26.15 8.15 -23.41
C THR A 391 27.50 7.91 -22.74
N ALA A 392 27.96 6.71 -22.77
CA ALA A 392 29.18 6.05 -22.30
C ALA A 392 30.46 6.90 -21.99
N GLN A 393 30.39 8.20 -21.93
CA GLN A 393 31.52 9.10 -21.61
C GLN A 393 31.61 9.49 -20.14
N ASN A 394 30.60 9.16 -19.31
CA ASN A 394 30.65 9.44 -17.88
C ASN A 394 31.25 8.27 -17.13
N ALA A 395 32.37 8.52 -16.49
CA ALA A 395 33.12 7.58 -15.67
C ALA A 395 32.22 6.89 -14.62
N GLY A 396 31.82 5.64 -14.89
CA GLY A 396 31.08 4.78 -13.96
C GLY A 396 29.83 4.10 -14.53
N PHE A 397 29.25 4.58 -15.63
CA PHE A 397 28.15 3.87 -16.29
C PHE A 397 28.71 2.78 -17.22
N ARG A 398 28.46 1.52 -16.89
CA ARG A 398 28.72 0.40 -17.77
C ARG A 398 27.41 -0.05 -18.39
N PRO A 399 27.26 0.03 -19.71
CA PRO A 399 26.12 -0.60 -20.39
C PRO A 399 26.09 -2.10 -20.07
N ILE A 400 24.90 -2.66 -19.85
CA ILE A 400 24.75 -4.09 -19.56
C ILE A 400 25.41 -4.96 -20.62
N LEU A 401 25.40 -4.53 -21.87
CA LEU A 401 26.07 -5.19 -23.01
C LEU A 401 27.61 -5.26 -22.85
N ALA A 402 28.23 -4.23 -22.25
CA ALA A 402 29.66 -4.27 -21.96
C ALA A 402 30.00 -5.35 -20.93
N THR A 403 29.17 -5.47 -19.89
CA THR A 403 29.31 -6.53 -18.88
C THR A 403 29.12 -7.92 -19.49
N LEU A 404 28.13 -8.09 -20.37
CA LEU A 404 27.91 -9.35 -21.09
C LEU A 404 29.10 -9.72 -21.97
N THR A 405 29.65 -8.77 -22.74
CA THR A 405 30.80 -8.98 -23.58
C THR A 405 32.06 -9.38 -22.80
N GLU A 406 32.31 -8.71 -21.66
CA GLU A 406 33.44 -9.04 -20.77
C GLU A 406 33.31 -10.43 -20.14
N ARG A 407 32.09 -10.84 -19.85
CA ARG A 407 31.79 -12.11 -19.18
C ARG A 407 31.33 -13.22 -20.14
N ALA A 408 31.39 -13.00 -21.45
CA ALA A 408 30.93 -13.96 -22.45
C ALA A 408 31.61 -15.35 -22.40
N ARG A 409 32.69 -15.50 -21.68
CA ARG A 409 33.38 -16.80 -21.43
C ARG A 409 33.33 -17.20 -19.94
N ASP A 410 32.59 -16.51 -19.14
CA ASP A 410 32.49 -16.76 -17.68
C ASP A 410 31.40 -17.82 -17.42
N THR A 411 31.84 -18.98 -16.91
CA THR A 411 30.96 -20.10 -16.59
C THR A 411 30.29 -19.99 -15.22
N SER A 412 30.53 -18.90 -14.49
CA SER A 412 29.82 -18.65 -13.22
C SER A 412 28.35 -18.27 -13.46
N LEU A 413 27.54 -18.47 -12.44
CA LEU A 413 26.10 -18.27 -12.52
C LEU A 413 25.74 -16.78 -12.71
N ALA A 414 24.96 -16.48 -13.74
CA ALA A 414 24.47 -15.14 -14.06
C ALA A 414 23.01 -14.94 -13.66
N VAL A 415 22.15 -15.93 -13.94
CA VAL A 415 20.70 -15.85 -13.75
C VAL A 415 20.19 -17.15 -13.14
N VAL A 416 19.33 -17.02 -12.14
CA VAL A 416 18.47 -18.12 -11.66
C VAL A 416 17.03 -17.69 -11.83
N ASP A 417 16.29 -18.42 -12.64
CA ASP A 417 14.86 -18.21 -12.85
C ASP A 417 14.10 -19.46 -12.41
N MET A 418 12.94 -19.23 -11.77
CA MET A 418 12.06 -20.31 -11.33
C MET A 418 10.91 -20.45 -12.32
N ASP A 419 11.03 -21.39 -13.21
CA ASP A 419 9.96 -21.70 -14.19
C ASP A 419 8.96 -22.70 -13.59
N THR A 420 7.69 -22.46 -13.84
CA THR A 420 6.61 -23.35 -13.37
C THR A 420 6.08 -24.16 -14.56
N LYS A 421 6.29 -25.47 -14.53
CA LYS A 421 5.74 -26.39 -15.55
C LYS A 421 4.21 -26.44 -15.47
N GLY A 422 3.60 -26.93 -16.54
CA GLY A 422 2.14 -27.05 -16.65
C GLY A 422 1.46 -27.91 -15.57
N ASP A 423 2.21 -28.75 -14.87
CA ASP A 423 1.78 -29.58 -13.75
C ASP A 423 1.97 -28.90 -12.37
N GLY A 424 2.41 -27.63 -12.37
CA GLY A 424 2.67 -26.84 -11.15
C GLY A 424 4.05 -27.07 -10.53
N THR A 425 4.89 -27.95 -11.09
CA THR A 425 6.25 -28.18 -10.60
C THR A 425 7.13 -26.96 -10.89
N GLN A 426 7.85 -26.48 -9.89
CA GLN A 426 8.84 -25.42 -10.05
C GLN A 426 10.19 -26.02 -10.43
N VAL A 427 10.79 -25.49 -11.48
CA VAL A 427 12.13 -25.89 -11.96
C VAL A 427 13.01 -24.67 -12.01
N ALA A 428 14.16 -24.73 -11.34
CA ALA A 428 15.16 -23.68 -11.45
C ALA A 428 15.84 -23.75 -12.82
N VAL A 429 15.73 -22.69 -13.60
CA VAL A 429 16.51 -22.49 -14.82
C VAL A 429 17.72 -21.65 -14.45
N GLN A 430 18.90 -22.22 -14.59
CA GLN A 430 20.16 -21.55 -14.30
C GLN A 430 20.90 -21.24 -15.59
N LEU A 431 21.38 -20.01 -15.72
CA LEU A 431 22.21 -19.58 -16.84
C LEU A 431 23.54 -19.07 -16.31
N THR A 432 24.62 -19.53 -16.92
CA THR A 432 25.94 -18.90 -16.76
C THR A 432 26.01 -17.60 -17.55
N TRP A 433 27.01 -16.78 -17.32
CA TRP A 433 27.25 -15.58 -18.10
C TRP A 433 27.52 -15.90 -19.59
N GLU A 434 28.23 -16.97 -19.86
CA GLU A 434 28.46 -17.48 -21.25
C GLU A 434 27.13 -17.82 -21.93
N GLN A 435 26.29 -18.62 -21.28
CA GLN A 435 24.98 -18.99 -21.81
C GLN A 435 24.04 -17.79 -21.96
N LEU A 436 24.12 -16.80 -21.08
CA LEU A 436 23.34 -15.57 -21.18
C LEU A 436 23.79 -14.74 -22.37
N ALA A 437 25.11 -14.61 -22.59
CA ALA A 437 25.68 -13.90 -23.75
C ALA A 437 25.24 -14.56 -25.06
N ASP A 438 25.38 -15.89 -25.19
CA ASP A 438 24.96 -16.64 -26.39
C ASP A 438 23.47 -16.42 -26.70
N ARG A 439 22.61 -16.40 -25.69
CA ARG A 439 21.16 -16.14 -25.87
C ARG A 439 20.89 -14.70 -26.34
N VAL A 440 21.60 -13.72 -25.79
CA VAL A 440 21.47 -12.32 -26.23
C VAL A 440 21.89 -12.15 -27.69
N ASP A 441 23.00 -12.75 -28.08
CA ASP A 441 23.47 -12.70 -29.44
C ASP A 441 22.51 -13.38 -30.42
N ALA A 442 21.96 -14.56 -30.04
CA ALA A 442 20.95 -15.25 -30.85
C ALA A 442 19.66 -14.42 -30.98
N ALA A 443 19.19 -13.79 -29.93
CA ALA A 443 18.02 -12.92 -29.98
C ALA A 443 18.26 -11.66 -30.84
N ALA A 444 19.43 -11.06 -30.71
CA ALA A 444 19.83 -9.92 -31.56
C ALA A 444 19.87 -10.29 -33.06
N ALA A 445 20.41 -11.46 -33.40
CA ALA A 445 20.43 -11.97 -34.77
C ALA A 445 19.00 -12.17 -35.32
N GLN A 446 18.09 -12.77 -34.54
CA GLN A 446 16.69 -12.96 -34.93
C GLN A 446 15.97 -11.62 -35.17
N LEU A 447 16.17 -10.64 -34.30
CA LEU A 447 15.59 -9.30 -34.46
C LEU A 447 16.12 -8.63 -35.74
N HIS A 448 17.40 -8.80 -36.04
CA HIS A 448 18.00 -8.28 -37.25
C HIS A 448 17.40 -8.93 -38.52
N GLU A 449 17.18 -10.25 -38.50
CA GLU A 449 16.51 -10.98 -39.60
C GLU A 449 15.06 -10.51 -39.78
N LEU A 450 14.36 -10.15 -38.71
CA LEU A 450 13.02 -9.55 -38.74
C LEU A 450 13.00 -8.09 -39.21
N GLY A 451 14.14 -7.52 -39.54
CA GLY A 451 14.27 -6.18 -40.09
C GLY A 451 14.46 -5.06 -39.03
N VAL A 452 14.59 -5.40 -37.75
CA VAL A 452 14.86 -4.41 -36.70
C VAL A 452 16.27 -3.85 -36.88
N ARG A 453 16.40 -2.53 -36.80
CA ARG A 453 17.66 -1.79 -36.96
C ARG A 453 17.98 -0.95 -35.73
N PRO A 454 19.23 -0.53 -35.52
CA PRO A 454 19.61 0.39 -34.48
C PRO A 454 18.75 1.67 -34.51
N GLY A 455 18.10 2.00 -33.41
CA GLY A 455 17.17 3.13 -33.27
C GLY A 455 15.69 2.76 -33.35
N ASP A 456 15.35 1.54 -33.78
CA ASP A 456 13.95 1.09 -33.77
C ASP A 456 13.44 0.84 -32.37
N ARG A 457 12.14 1.07 -32.19
CA ARG A 457 11.44 0.79 -30.91
C ARG A 457 10.81 -0.58 -30.95
N VAL A 458 11.24 -1.47 -30.05
CA VAL A 458 10.72 -2.83 -29.93
C VAL A 458 9.92 -2.95 -28.63
N ASN A 459 8.66 -3.39 -28.72
CA ASN A 459 7.83 -3.69 -27.57
C ASN A 459 8.02 -5.15 -27.16
N LEU A 460 8.61 -5.37 -25.98
CA LEU A 460 8.77 -6.71 -25.42
C LEU A 460 7.51 -7.11 -24.65
N MET A 461 6.78 -8.12 -25.15
CA MET A 461 5.59 -8.68 -24.52
C MET A 461 5.88 -10.08 -23.96
N VAL A 462 6.91 -10.20 -23.14
CA VAL A 462 7.31 -11.45 -22.50
C VAL A 462 7.17 -11.34 -20.98
N PRO A 463 6.78 -12.42 -20.28
CA PRO A 463 6.78 -12.44 -18.83
C PRO A 463 8.20 -12.17 -18.29
N PRO A 464 8.33 -11.58 -17.08
CA PRO A 464 9.62 -11.51 -16.40
C PRO A 464 10.23 -12.90 -16.22
N GLY A 465 11.53 -13.00 -16.38
CA GLY A 465 12.26 -14.25 -16.26
C GLY A 465 13.47 -14.30 -17.19
N SER A 466 14.08 -15.49 -17.32
CA SER A 466 15.25 -15.70 -18.17
C SER A 466 15.06 -15.28 -19.62
N ARG A 467 13.82 -15.36 -20.14
CA ARG A 467 13.46 -14.92 -21.50
C ARG A 467 13.45 -13.41 -21.66
N LEU A 468 13.25 -12.65 -20.60
CA LEU A 468 13.28 -11.18 -20.63
C LEU A 468 14.71 -10.65 -20.51
N THR A 469 15.61 -11.42 -19.89
CA THR A 469 17.00 -11.02 -19.68
C THR A 469 17.90 -11.29 -20.90
N THR A 470 17.43 -12.07 -21.86
CA THR A 470 18.09 -12.32 -23.15
C THR A 470 17.47 -11.47 -24.26
#